data_ef689065bffd8ff784c24084d81c206f
#
_entry.id   ef689065bffd8ff784c24084d81c206f
#
_cell.length_a   1.000
_cell.length_b   1.000
_cell.length_c   1.000
_cell.angle_alpha   90.00
_cell.angle_beta   90.00
_cell.angle_gamma   90.00
#
_symmetry.space_group_name_H-M   'P 1'
#
loop_
_entity.id
_entity.type
_entity.pdbx_description
1 polymer ?
#
loop_
_entity_poly.entity_id
_entity_poly.type
_entity_poly.pdbx_seq_one_letter_code
_entity_poly.pdbx_strand_id
1 'polypeptide(L)'
;MGAPFTDPPDQLGCVVPDLEPAIAEWASRGVGPFLVMKNVVLTGFTYEARPSKPKAHLGFSQQGETQIELIQPLGDAPSGYRDFLAAGHSGDHHHGWFCEDYDAELAAAAGTGRKVMQSGHWGAVRFAYHHPLAGEQLYGELIEMNELSHRVFDLIRDEAERWDGTRPSRSMIAAADWGLRWAALKVEVGSRLGRG
;
A
#
# COMPACT_ATOMS: atom_id res chain seq x y z
N MET A 1 22.72 6.78 -9.29
CA MET A 1 21.32 6.76 -8.79
C MET A 1 20.70 8.11 -9.09
N GLY A 2 19.48 8.13 -9.64
CA GLY A 2 18.69 9.36 -9.79
C GLY A 2 18.28 9.91 -8.42
N ALA A 3 17.72 11.12 -8.37
CA ALA A 3 17.12 11.61 -7.15
C ALA A 3 15.82 10.81 -6.88
N PRO A 4 15.48 10.50 -5.61
CA PRO A 4 14.24 9.79 -5.28
C PRO A 4 13.01 10.59 -5.73
N PHE A 5 11.94 9.91 -6.11
CA PHE A 5 10.67 10.48 -6.57
C PHE A 5 10.72 11.25 -7.90
N THR A 6 11.76 11.06 -8.75
CA THR A 6 11.89 11.76 -10.04
C THR A 6 11.43 10.92 -11.23
N ASP A 7 11.49 9.60 -11.11
CA ASP A 7 10.98 8.69 -12.12
C ASP A 7 9.44 8.62 -12.06
N PRO A 8 8.75 8.18 -13.12
CA PRO A 8 7.32 7.89 -13.04
C PRO A 8 7.02 6.93 -11.87
N PRO A 9 5.95 7.16 -11.10
CA PRO A 9 5.62 6.29 -9.99
C PRO A 9 5.16 4.90 -10.47
N ASP A 10 5.53 3.87 -9.71
CA ASP A 10 5.12 2.49 -9.94
C ASP A 10 3.70 2.22 -9.41
N GLN A 11 3.26 3.01 -8.43
CA GLN A 11 1.98 2.81 -7.76
C GLN A 11 1.22 4.13 -7.57
N LEU A 12 -0.11 4.08 -7.72
CA LEU A 12 -1.06 5.07 -7.24
C LEU A 12 -1.82 4.49 -6.05
N GLY A 13 -1.68 5.12 -4.90
CA GLY A 13 -2.42 4.76 -3.69
C GLY A 13 -3.56 5.71 -3.41
N CYS A 14 -4.74 5.13 -3.19
CA CYS A 14 -5.98 5.83 -2.88
C CYS A 14 -6.46 5.48 -1.48
N VAL A 15 -6.81 6.48 -0.68
CA VAL A 15 -7.46 6.28 0.61
C VAL A 15 -8.96 6.48 0.47
N VAL A 16 -9.74 5.48 0.89
CA VAL A 16 -11.19 5.43 0.67
C VAL A 16 -11.93 5.12 1.96
N PRO A 17 -13.15 5.64 2.14
CA PRO A 17 -13.95 5.35 3.33
C PRO A 17 -14.52 3.93 3.33
N ASP A 18 -14.73 3.33 2.15
CA ASP A 18 -15.24 1.97 1.98
C ASP A 18 -14.60 1.33 0.74
N LEU A 19 -13.98 0.15 0.95
CA LEU A 19 -13.20 -0.54 -0.07
C LEU A 19 -14.09 -1.11 -1.20
N GLU A 20 -15.23 -1.72 -0.86
CA GLU A 20 -16.03 -2.43 -1.87
C GLU A 20 -16.67 -1.48 -2.91
N PRO A 21 -17.26 -0.32 -2.53
CA PRO A 21 -17.70 0.67 -3.52
C PRO A 21 -16.55 1.23 -4.38
N ALA A 22 -15.37 1.46 -3.79
CA ALA A 22 -14.22 1.94 -4.54
C ALA A 22 -13.76 0.90 -5.57
N ILE A 23 -13.71 -0.40 -5.19
CA ILE A 23 -13.41 -1.50 -6.13
C ILE A 23 -14.44 -1.53 -7.27
N ALA A 24 -15.72 -1.40 -6.96
CA ALA A 24 -16.77 -1.41 -7.98
C ALA A 24 -16.61 -0.23 -8.97
N GLU A 25 -16.22 0.93 -8.49
CA GLU A 25 -15.96 2.11 -9.32
C GLU A 25 -14.76 1.87 -10.25
N TRP A 26 -13.64 1.37 -9.76
CA TRP A 26 -12.48 1.03 -10.58
C TRP A 26 -12.80 -0.07 -11.60
N ALA A 27 -13.55 -1.10 -11.20
CA ALA A 27 -13.98 -2.17 -12.07
C ALA A 27 -14.87 -1.67 -13.22
N SER A 28 -15.72 -0.67 -12.98
CA SER A 28 -16.55 -0.05 -14.01
C SER A 28 -15.73 0.64 -15.11
N ARG A 29 -14.47 0.98 -14.81
CA ARG A 29 -13.50 1.57 -15.73
C ARG A 29 -12.57 0.51 -16.37
N GLY A 30 -12.81 -0.78 -16.09
CA GLY A 30 -12.02 -1.89 -16.63
C GLY A 30 -10.74 -2.19 -15.86
N VAL A 31 -10.60 -1.72 -14.61
CA VAL A 31 -9.45 -2.02 -13.73
C VAL A 31 -9.85 -3.03 -12.68
N GLY A 32 -9.16 -4.18 -12.67
CA GLY A 32 -9.41 -5.28 -11.73
C GLY A 32 -8.73 -6.59 -12.18
N PRO A 33 -8.92 -7.70 -11.45
CA PRO A 33 -9.61 -7.73 -10.17
C PRO A 33 -8.76 -7.08 -9.09
N PHE A 34 -9.36 -6.62 -8.00
CA PHE A 34 -8.62 -6.24 -6.81
C PHE A 34 -8.39 -7.44 -5.92
N LEU A 35 -7.14 -7.72 -5.60
CA LEU A 35 -6.75 -8.70 -4.59
C LEU A 35 -6.80 -8.06 -3.20
N VAL A 36 -7.73 -8.54 -2.38
CA VAL A 36 -8.09 -7.89 -1.11
C VAL A 36 -7.52 -8.66 0.07
N MET A 37 -6.93 -7.89 1.01
CA MET A 37 -6.58 -8.32 2.35
C MET A 37 -7.38 -7.54 3.38
N LYS A 38 -8.04 -8.27 4.29
CA LYS A 38 -8.88 -7.67 5.33
C LYS A 38 -8.18 -7.67 6.69
N ASN A 39 -8.41 -6.60 7.48
CA ASN A 39 -7.90 -6.44 8.85
C ASN A 39 -6.37 -6.51 8.96
N VAL A 40 -5.66 -5.99 7.97
CA VAL A 40 -4.19 -5.91 7.99
C VAL A 40 -3.76 -4.98 9.13
N VAL A 41 -2.85 -5.47 9.98
CA VAL A 41 -2.18 -4.66 11.00
C VAL A 41 -0.82 -4.23 10.46
N LEU A 42 -0.59 -2.92 10.37
CA LEU A 42 0.72 -2.40 10.03
C LEU A 42 1.61 -2.41 11.28
N THR A 43 2.75 -3.08 11.19
CA THR A 43 3.66 -3.31 12.34
C THR A 43 4.84 -2.36 12.31
N GLY A 44 5.50 -2.13 13.48
CA GLY A 44 6.59 -1.16 13.57
C GLY A 44 6.20 0.24 13.08
N PHE A 45 4.91 0.56 13.11
CA PHE A 45 4.38 1.76 12.49
C PHE A 45 4.63 3.01 13.34
N THR A 46 5.07 4.06 12.68
CA THR A 46 5.18 5.42 13.25
C THR A 46 4.39 6.39 12.40
N TYR A 47 3.75 7.35 13.05
CA TYR A 47 3.07 8.49 12.42
C TYR A 47 3.52 9.77 13.10
N GLU A 48 4.02 10.75 12.34
CA GLU A 48 4.63 11.98 12.85
C GLU A 48 5.63 11.71 14.00
N ALA A 49 6.54 10.75 13.74
CA ALA A 49 7.57 10.26 14.66
C ALA A 49 7.03 9.62 15.97
N ARG A 50 5.74 9.31 16.07
CA ARG A 50 5.12 8.67 17.24
C ARG A 50 4.67 7.26 16.90
N PRO A 51 4.88 6.27 17.76
CA PRO A 51 4.38 4.92 17.55
C PRO A 51 2.85 4.89 17.41
N SER A 52 2.36 4.10 16.44
CA SER A 52 0.95 3.85 16.22
C SER A 52 0.73 2.40 15.80
N LYS A 53 -0.53 1.95 15.76
CA LYS A 53 -0.91 0.59 15.36
C LYS A 53 -2.16 0.60 14.47
N PRO A 54 -2.09 1.23 13.29
CA PRO A 54 -3.24 1.31 12.42
C PRO A 54 -3.57 -0.07 11.82
N LYS A 55 -4.85 -0.23 11.51
CA LYS A 55 -5.39 -1.36 10.74
C LYS A 55 -6.03 -0.83 9.48
N ALA A 56 -6.00 -1.63 8.41
CA ALA A 56 -6.66 -1.29 7.16
C ALA A 56 -7.21 -2.54 6.46
N HIS A 57 -8.20 -2.33 5.59
CA HIS A 57 -8.44 -3.20 4.46
C HIS A 57 -7.62 -2.66 3.30
N LEU A 58 -6.93 -3.55 2.58
CA LEU A 58 -6.10 -3.21 1.42
C LEU A 58 -6.62 -3.96 0.21
N GLY A 59 -6.67 -3.28 -0.93
CA GLY A 59 -7.00 -3.88 -2.22
C GLY A 59 -5.98 -3.47 -3.27
N PHE A 60 -5.46 -4.41 -4.03
CA PHE A 60 -4.44 -4.17 -5.05
C PHE A 60 -4.89 -4.66 -6.40
N SER A 61 -4.65 -3.88 -7.43
CA SER A 61 -4.85 -4.23 -8.83
C SER A 61 -3.74 -3.63 -9.69
N GLN A 62 -3.82 -3.84 -11.01
CA GLN A 62 -2.86 -3.29 -11.97
C GLN A 62 -3.59 -2.60 -13.11
N GLN A 63 -3.10 -1.43 -13.54
CA GLN A 63 -3.56 -0.74 -14.74
C GLN A 63 -2.35 -0.39 -15.63
N GLY A 64 -2.13 -1.18 -16.68
CA GLY A 64 -0.90 -1.07 -17.46
C GLY A 64 0.32 -1.34 -16.58
N GLU A 65 1.26 -0.40 -16.52
CA GLU A 65 2.46 -0.51 -15.70
C GLU A 65 2.27 0.02 -14.27
N THR A 66 1.14 0.67 -13.96
CA THR A 66 0.89 1.27 -12.66
C THR A 66 0.07 0.33 -11.77
N GLN A 67 0.58 0.03 -10.59
CA GLN A 67 -0.19 -0.67 -9.55
C GLN A 67 -1.17 0.30 -8.90
N ILE A 68 -2.40 -0.15 -8.67
CA ILE A 68 -3.44 0.62 -7.96
C ILE A 68 -3.64 0.00 -6.57
N GLU A 69 -3.42 0.81 -5.54
CA GLU A 69 -3.70 0.43 -4.16
C GLU A 69 -4.89 1.19 -3.61
N LEU A 70 -5.84 0.47 -3.00
CA LEU A 70 -6.96 1.04 -2.25
C LEU A 70 -6.77 0.74 -0.77
N ILE A 71 -6.85 1.78 0.07
CA ILE A 71 -6.65 1.69 1.52
C ILE A 71 -7.91 2.18 2.23
N GLN A 72 -8.58 1.27 2.95
CA GLN A 72 -9.64 1.63 3.88
C GLN A 72 -9.11 1.55 5.31
N PRO A 73 -8.80 2.66 5.99
CA PRO A 73 -8.35 2.65 7.37
C PRO A 73 -9.45 2.19 8.32
N LEU A 74 -9.08 1.45 9.37
CA LEU A 74 -9.98 0.89 10.37
C LEU A 74 -9.64 1.39 11.77
N GLY A 75 -10.67 1.65 12.59
CA GLY A 75 -10.49 2.11 13.97
C GLY A 75 -9.91 3.52 14.05
N ASP A 76 -9.35 3.89 15.22
CA ASP A 76 -9.00 5.27 15.57
C ASP A 76 -7.48 5.50 15.74
N ALA A 77 -6.65 4.49 15.42
CA ALA A 77 -5.21 4.63 15.52
C ALA A 77 -4.69 5.75 14.59
N PRO A 78 -3.86 6.68 15.09
CA PRO A 78 -3.34 7.79 14.30
C PRO A 78 -2.58 7.30 13.06
N SER A 79 -2.87 7.89 11.90
CA SER A 79 -2.19 7.66 10.63
C SER A 79 -2.56 8.75 9.62
N GLY A 80 -1.72 8.97 8.62
CA GLY A 80 -2.01 9.86 7.50
C GLY A 80 -3.29 9.47 6.76
N TYR A 81 -3.62 8.18 6.72
CA TYR A 81 -4.87 7.70 6.12
C TYR A 81 -6.11 8.21 6.86
N ARG A 82 -6.07 8.17 8.20
CA ARG A 82 -7.16 8.68 9.05
C ARG A 82 -7.33 10.18 8.93
N ASP A 83 -6.22 10.91 8.98
CA ASP A 83 -6.23 12.36 8.89
C ASP A 83 -6.73 12.83 7.52
N PHE A 84 -6.40 12.11 6.44
CA PHE A 84 -6.89 12.38 5.09
C PHE A 84 -8.43 12.29 5.02
N LEU A 85 -9.03 11.21 5.53
CA LEU A 85 -10.48 11.06 5.58
C LEU A 85 -11.13 12.06 6.55
N ALA A 86 -10.52 12.33 7.70
CA ALA A 86 -11.03 13.29 8.68
C ALA A 86 -11.03 14.72 8.12
N ALA A 87 -10.14 15.05 7.22
CA ALA A 87 -10.13 16.31 6.48
C ALA A 87 -11.19 16.39 5.37
N GLY A 88 -11.98 15.34 5.17
CA GLY A 88 -13.03 15.26 4.15
C GLY A 88 -12.53 14.87 2.77
N HIS A 89 -11.28 14.39 2.66
CA HIS A 89 -10.70 13.89 1.40
C HIS A 89 -10.99 12.41 1.21
N SER A 90 -11.01 11.97 -0.06
CA SER A 90 -11.09 10.56 -0.47
C SER A 90 -10.53 10.44 -1.89
N GLY A 91 -9.89 9.32 -2.20
CA GLY A 91 -9.25 9.06 -3.49
C GLY A 91 -7.74 9.20 -3.42
N ASP A 92 -7.12 9.80 -4.42
CA ASP A 92 -5.67 9.86 -4.59
C ASP A 92 -4.98 10.46 -3.37
N HIS A 93 -4.05 9.68 -2.80
CA HIS A 93 -3.36 10.01 -1.55
C HIS A 93 -1.84 10.05 -1.74
N HIS A 94 -1.27 9.10 -2.46
CA HIS A 94 0.17 9.00 -2.64
C HIS A 94 0.55 8.38 -3.98
N HIS A 95 1.78 8.69 -4.39
CA HIS A 95 2.50 7.92 -5.39
C HIS A 95 3.52 7.03 -4.71
N GLY A 96 3.67 5.78 -5.16
CA GLY A 96 4.63 4.82 -4.65
C GLY A 96 5.76 4.54 -5.64
N TRP A 97 6.99 4.40 -5.13
CA TRP A 97 8.18 3.98 -5.87
C TRP A 97 8.74 2.70 -5.29
N PHE A 98 8.98 1.72 -6.13
CA PHE A 98 9.50 0.42 -5.76
C PHE A 98 11.03 0.47 -5.69
N CYS A 99 11.60 0.13 -4.54
CA CYS A 99 13.01 0.34 -4.21
C CYS A 99 13.73 -0.98 -3.98
N GLU A 100 14.66 -1.33 -4.85
CA GLU A 100 15.55 -2.51 -4.67
C GLU A 100 16.58 -2.26 -3.55
N ASP A 101 17.08 -1.03 -3.43
CA ASP A 101 17.93 -0.59 -2.31
C ASP A 101 17.17 0.43 -1.47
N TYR A 102 16.23 -0.07 -0.67
CA TYR A 102 15.35 0.76 0.15
C TYR A 102 16.12 1.71 1.10
N ASP A 103 17.23 1.26 1.69
CA ASP A 103 17.98 2.06 2.64
C ASP A 103 18.72 3.21 1.93
N ALA A 104 19.24 2.98 0.73
CA ALA A 104 19.85 4.02 -0.08
C ALA A 104 18.82 5.07 -0.55
N GLU A 105 17.63 4.64 -0.99
CA GLU A 105 16.56 5.55 -1.42
C GLU A 105 16.01 6.36 -0.23
N LEU A 106 15.85 5.75 0.93
CA LEU A 106 15.42 6.44 2.15
C LEU A 106 16.45 7.52 2.58
N ALA A 107 17.74 7.19 2.51
CA ALA A 107 18.81 8.14 2.81
C ALA A 107 18.85 9.30 1.77
N ALA A 108 18.66 8.97 0.49
CA ALA A 108 18.60 9.97 -0.58
C ALA A 108 17.38 10.90 -0.40
N ALA A 109 16.22 10.36 -0.05
CA ALA A 109 15.02 11.15 0.23
C ALA A 109 15.23 12.13 1.39
N ALA A 110 15.89 11.71 2.47
CA ALA A 110 16.25 12.59 3.58
C ALA A 110 17.17 13.74 3.13
N GLY A 111 18.07 13.47 2.19
CA GLY A 111 18.96 14.48 1.58
C GLY A 111 18.23 15.57 0.79
N THR A 112 17.01 15.33 0.33
CA THR A 112 16.18 16.33 -0.38
C THR A 112 15.46 17.30 0.56
N GLY A 113 15.51 17.08 1.88
CA GLY A 113 14.75 17.82 2.88
C GLY A 113 13.32 17.30 3.10
N ARG A 114 12.92 16.22 2.44
CA ARG A 114 11.62 15.57 2.68
C ARG A 114 11.59 14.95 4.09
N LYS A 115 10.50 15.18 4.79
CA LYS A 115 10.28 14.60 6.10
C LYS A 115 9.39 13.35 5.98
N VAL A 116 9.76 12.31 6.71
CA VAL A 116 8.91 11.12 6.83
C VAL A 116 7.67 11.48 7.64
N MET A 117 6.51 11.26 7.05
CA MET A 117 5.20 11.43 7.68
C MET A 117 4.81 10.17 8.46
N GLN A 118 4.91 9.02 7.81
CA GLN A 118 4.67 7.72 8.45
C GLN A 118 5.57 6.65 7.82
N SER A 119 5.87 5.62 8.60
CA SER A 119 6.62 4.46 8.12
C SER A 119 6.19 3.21 8.88
N GLY A 120 6.44 2.05 8.33
CA GLY A 120 6.08 0.79 8.98
C GLY A 120 6.40 -0.41 8.11
N HIS A 121 5.75 -1.52 8.47
CA HIS A 121 5.89 -2.78 7.76
C HIS A 121 4.51 -3.34 7.40
N TRP A 122 4.41 -3.82 6.19
CA TRP A 122 3.38 -4.73 5.74
C TRP A 122 4.01 -6.13 5.63
N GLY A 123 3.80 -6.96 6.64
CA GLY A 123 4.54 -8.22 6.75
C GLY A 123 6.04 -7.98 6.85
N ALA A 124 6.81 -8.47 5.88
CA ALA A 124 8.25 -8.28 5.77
C ALA A 124 8.64 -7.09 4.86
N VAL A 125 7.68 -6.39 4.27
CA VAL A 125 7.92 -5.27 3.35
C VAL A 125 7.91 -3.96 4.13
N ARG A 126 9.03 -3.22 4.07
CA ARG A 126 9.15 -1.89 4.67
C ARG A 126 8.56 -0.84 3.73
N PHE A 127 7.98 0.21 4.31
CA PHE A 127 7.54 1.38 3.57
C PHE A 127 7.74 2.67 4.35
N ALA A 128 7.86 3.79 3.65
CA ALA A 128 7.92 5.12 4.25
C ALA A 128 7.25 6.16 3.36
N TYR A 129 6.33 6.92 3.94
CA TYR A 129 5.67 8.05 3.31
C TYR A 129 6.38 9.33 3.66
N HIS A 130 6.57 10.17 2.68
CA HIS A 130 7.21 11.46 2.82
C HIS A 130 6.22 12.58 2.52
N HIS A 131 6.28 13.65 3.32
CA HIS A 131 5.52 14.86 3.02
C HIS A 131 5.87 15.40 1.63
N PRO A 132 4.87 15.92 0.89
CA PRO A 132 5.11 16.56 -0.39
C PRO A 132 6.00 17.80 -0.24
N LEU A 133 6.86 18.06 -1.22
CA LEU A 133 7.56 19.32 -1.37
C LEU A 133 6.65 20.38 -1.99
N ALA A 134 7.11 21.65 -1.98
CA ALA A 134 6.37 22.75 -2.58
C ALA A 134 6.02 22.47 -4.06
N GLY A 135 4.74 22.53 -4.38
CA GLY A 135 4.22 22.25 -5.72
C GLY A 135 3.73 20.81 -5.94
N GLU A 136 4.00 19.90 -5.04
CA GLU A 136 3.45 18.54 -5.05
C GLU A 136 2.14 18.50 -4.23
N GLN A 137 1.22 17.63 -4.62
CA GLN A 137 -0.08 17.49 -3.97
C GLN A 137 -0.22 16.18 -3.18
N LEU A 138 0.48 15.13 -3.63
CA LEU A 138 0.41 13.79 -3.05
C LEU A 138 1.66 13.47 -2.24
N TYR A 139 1.50 12.59 -1.25
CA TYR A 139 2.65 12.03 -0.53
C TYR A 139 3.49 11.16 -1.47
N GLY A 140 4.79 11.07 -1.20
CA GLY A 140 5.67 10.10 -1.86
C GLY A 140 5.91 8.91 -0.95
N GLU A 141 5.67 7.70 -1.42
CA GLU A 141 5.95 6.47 -0.69
C GLU A 141 7.13 5.73 -1.31
N LEU A 142 8.09 5.32 -0.49
CA LEU A 142 9.11 4.34 -0.84
C LEU A 142 8.67 2.97 -0.34
N ILE A 143 8.70 1.96 -1.22
CA ILE A 143 8.25 0.60 -0.93
C ILE A 143 9.41 -0.36 -1.18
N GLU A 144 9.82 -1.12 -0.16
CA GLU A 144 10.90 -2.08 -0.29
C GLU A 144 10.55 -3.22 -1.23
N MET A 145 11.42 -3.46 -2.21
CA MET A 145 11.37 -4.63 -3.05
C MET A 145 12.24 -5.75 -2.45
N ASN A 146 11.61 -6.81 -2.02
CA ASN A 146 12.24 -8.03 -1.53
C ASN A 146 11.52 -9.24 -2.13
N GLU A 147 11.95 -10.45 -1.82
CA GLU A 147 11.35 -11.67 -2.40
C GLU A 147 9.82 -11.74 -2.23
N LEU A 148 9.29 -11.25 -1.09
CA LEU A 148 7.86 -11.26 -0.84
C LEU A 148 7.12 -10.24 -1.71
N SER A 149 7.60 -8.99 -1.76
CA SER A 149 6.97 -7.93 -2.56
C SER A 149 6.98 -8.26 -4.05
N HIS A 150 8.11 -8.76 -4.59
CA HIS A 150 8.18 -9.23 -5.98
C HIS A 150 7.09 -10.27 -6.29
N ARG A 151 7.00 -11.33 -5.48
CA ARG A 151 6.01 -12.40 -5.69
C ARG A 151 4.56 -11.93 -5.56
N VAL A 152 4.29 -11.01 -4.63
CA VAL A 152 2.94 -10.45 -4.45
C VAL A 152 2.59 -9.55 -5.63
N PHE A 153 3.51 -8.69 -6.07
CA PHE A 153 3.25 -7.76 -7.16
C PHE A 153 3.15 -8.47 -8.52
N ASP A 154 3.92 -9.53 -8.74
CA ASP A 154 3.74 -10.41 -9.90
C ASP A 154 2.37 -11.08 -9.89
N LEU A 155 1.91 -11.60 -8.74
CA LEU A 155 0.58 -12.16 -8.61
C LEU A 155 -0.53 -11.14 -8.95
N ILE A 156 -0.39 -9.89 -8.46
CA ILE A 156 -1.37 -8.82 -8.74
C ILE A 156 -1.43 -8.54 -10.24
N ARG A 157 -0.27 -8.42 -10.90
CA ARG A 157 -0.17 -8.21 -12.35
C ARG A 157 -0.79 -9.35 -13.13
N ASP A 158 -0.40 -10.58 -12.81
CA ASP A 158 -0.90 -11.80 -13.44
C ASP A 158 -2.43 -11.96 -13.34
N GLU A 159 -3.02 -11.65 -12.19
CA GLU A 159 -4.48 -11.70 -12.00
C GLU A 159 -5.19 -10.58 -12.78
N ALA A 160 -4.59 -9.40 -12.86
CA ALA A 160 -5.14 -8.28 -13.63
C ALA A 160 -5.10 -8.55 -15.15
N GLU A 161 -3.99 -9.10 -15.66
CA GLU A 161 -3.85 -9.45 -17.09
C GLU A 161 -4.86 -10.53 -17.53
N ARG A 162 -5.23 -11.43 -16.63
CA ARG A 162 -6.17 -12.54 -16.90
C ARG A 162 -7.60 -12.23 -16.52
N TRP A 163 -7.90 -10.98 -16.10
CA TRP A 163 -9.22 -10.65 -15.62
C TRP A 163 -10.26 -10.61 -16.75
N ASP A 164 -11.36 -11.32 -16.55
CA ASP A 164 -12.48 -11.46 -17.49
C ASP A 164 -13.62 -10.45 -17.24
N GLY A 165 -13.42 -9.45 -16.38
CA GLY A 165 -14.44 -8.48 -15.99
C GLY A 165 -15.38 -8.97 -14.90
N THR A 166 -15.25 -10.22 -14.42
CA THR A 166 -16.12 -10.79 -13.37
C THR A 166 -15.41 -10.83 -12.01
N ARG A 167 -16.18 -10.85 -10.91
CA ARG A 167 -15.65 -10.91 -9.55
C ARG A 167 -14.52 -9.90 -9.32
N PRO A 168 -14.84 -8.60 -9.32
CA PRO A 168 -13.84 -7.54 -9.22
C PRO A 168 -13.11 -7.50 -7.87
N SER A 169 -13.68 -8.10 -6.82
CA SER A 169 -13.06 -8.27 -5.51
C SER A 169 -12.76 -9.74 -5.28
N ARG A 170 -11.49 -10.08 -5.02
CA ARG A 170 -11.00 -11.45 -4.77
C ARG A 170 -10.10 -11.45 -3.53
N SER A 171 -10.13 -12.53 -2.76
CA SER A 171 -9.20 -12.69 -1.63
C SER A 171 -7.78 -12.92 -2.15
N MET A 172 -6.82 -12.11 -1.71
CA MET A 172 -5.40 -12.31 -2.04
C MET A 172 -4.90 -13.68 -1.55
N ILE A 173 -5.32 -14.14 -0.36
CA ILE A 173 -4.95 -15.44 0.18
C ILE A 173 -5.47 -16.58 -0.70
N ALA A 174 -6.66 -16.43 -1.28
CA ALA A 174 -7.23 -17.46 -2.15
C ALA A 174 -6.56 -17.50 -3.54
N ALA A 175 -6.09 -16.36 -4.04
CA ALA A 175 -5.37 -16.25 -5.30
C ALA A 175 -3.91 -16.73 -5.19
N ALA A 176 -3.29 -16.56 -4.01
CA ALA A 176 -1.89 -16.88 -3.76
C ALA A 176 -1.58 -18.38 -3.85
N ASP A 177 -0.40 -18.72 -4.32
CA ASP A 177 0.15 -20.07 -4.21
C ASP A 177 0.40 -20.46 -2.74
N TRP A 178 0.76 -21.74 -2.49
CA TRP A 178 0.97 -22.25 -1.15
C TRP A 178 2.04 -21.49 -0.35
N GLY A 179 3.12 -21.06 -1.00
CA GLY A 179 4.20 -20.30 -0.36
C GLY A 179 3.78 -18.89 0.06
N LEU A 180 3.06 -18.18 -0.83
CA LEU A 180 2.49 -16.86 -0.52
C LEU A 180 1.37 -16.93 0.52
N ARG A 181 0.55 -18.01 0.51
CA ARG A 181 -0.47 -18.24 1.55
C ARG A 181 0.15 -18.31 2.95
N TRP A 182 1.27 -18.98 3.11
CA TRP A 182 1.99 -19.05 4.39
C TRP A 182 2.55 -17.69 4.82
N ALA A 183 3.08 -16.89 3.89
CA ALA A 183 3.55 -15.54 4.19
C ALA A 183 2.39 -14.62 4.60
N ALA A 184 1.27 -14.64 3.85
CA ALA A 184 0.07 -13.86 4.16
C ALA A 184 -0.58 -14.29 5.48
N LEU A 185 -0.66 -15.60 5.78
CA LEU A 185 -1.16 -16.11 7.05
C LEU A 185 -0.31 -15.68 8.25
N LYS A 186 1.02 -15.57 8.10
CA LYS A 186 1.88 -15.01 9.16
C LYS A 186 1.56 -13.55 9.45
N VAL A 187 1.22 -12.75 8.45
CA VAL A 187 0.78 -11.36 8.61
C VAL A 187 -0.56 -11.30 9.37
N GLU A 188 -1.54 -12.15 9.02
CA GLU A 188 -2.83 -12.22 9.73
C GLU A 188 -2.72 -12.82 11.13
N VAL A 189 -1.93 -13.88 11.33
CA VAL A 189 -1.78 -14.57 12.63
C VAL A 189 -0.92 -13.75 13.59
N GLY A 190 0.13 -13.08 13.11
CA GLY A 190 0.89 -12.11 13.91
C GLY A 190 -0.01 -11.01 14.49
N SER A 191 -1.07 -10.63 13.77
CA SER A 191 -2.08 -9.69 14.25
C SER A 191 -2.99 -10.24 15.36
N ARG A 192 -3.15 -11.57 15.46
CA ARG A 192 -3.99 -12.22 16.49
C ARG A 192 -3.21 -12.60 17.76
N LEU A 193 -1.90 -12.84 17.65
CA LEU A 193 -1.06 -13.28 18.76
C LEU A 193 -0.39 -12.13 19.52
N GLY A 194 -0.50 -10.90 19.07
CA GLY A 194 -0.02 -9.70 19.77
C GLY A 194 -0.90 -9.27 20.96
N ARG A 195 -1.55 -10.22 21.66
CA ARG A 195 -2.16 -10.02 22.98
C ARG A 195 -1.30 -10.72 24.02
N GLY A 196 -0.32 -10.01 24.50
CA GLY A 196 0.46 -10.35 25.66
C GLY A 196 1.21 -9.12 26.11
#